data_c2526520784ad2944b37c7db6f9df061
#
_entry.id   c2526520784ad2944b37c7db6f9df061
#
_cell.length_a   1.000
_cell.length_b   1.000
_cell.length_c   1.000
_cell.angle_alpha   90.00
_cell.angle_beta   90.00
_cell.angle_gamma   90.00
#
_symmetry.space_group_name_H-M   'P 1'
#
loop_
_entity.id
_entity.type
_entity.pdbx_description
1 polymer ?
#
loop_
_entity_poly.entity_id
_entity_poly.type
_entity_poly.pdbx_seq_one_letter_code
_entity_poly.pdbx_strand_id
1 'polypeptide(L)'
;METLRKNPGFLALSIVLFVLIVDQIVKVYIKTNFEYGESHHILGGLLNIQFVENPGMAFGFEYGGALGKYILSIFRMIAITVIIVFLRKTLKKDEINLAFIVCLSLILAGAAGNVIDSMAYGLLFDRGGGYPGIAQWGGSYAPFLQGQVVDMIQFNVHWPEFVPKLGGNLVFSPIFNIADSAISIAVLAFLFFPKRILPQETTV
;
A
#
# COMPACT_ATOMS: atom_id res chain seq x y z
N MET A 1 -3.85 13.50 23.56
CA MET A 1 -3.80 12.03 23.68
C MET A 1 -5.02 11.45 24.42
N GLU A 2 -5.54 12.10 25.43
CA GLU A 2 -6.70 11.62 26.19
C GLU A 2 -8.00 11.53 25.38
N THR A 3 -8.22 12.47 24.47
CA THR A 3 -9.39 12.49 23.57
C THR A 3 -9.43 11.33 22.58
N LEU A 4 -8.27 10.92 22.07
CA LEU A 4 -8.14 9.79 21.14
C LEU A 4 -8.38 8.44 21.84
N ARG A 5 -8.06 8.37 23.13
CA ARG A 5 -8.33 7.20 23.97
C ARG A 5 -9.83 7.02 24.26
N LYS A 6 -10.57 8.13 24.26
CA LYS A 6 -12.02 8.16 24.50
C LYS A 6 -12.85 7.78 23.26
N ASN A 7 -12.26 7.82 22.06
CA ASN A 7 -12.98 7.46 20.83
C ASN A 7 -12.08 6.69 19.84
N PRO A 8 -11.87 5.38 20.07
CA PRO A 8 -11.00 4.56 19.22
C PRO A 8 -11.54 4.42 17.77
N GLY A 9 -12.85 4.56 17.57
CA GLY A 9 -13.46 4.57 16.25
C GLY A 9 -13.07 5.81 15.45
N PHE A 10 -13.05 6.98 16.09
CA PHE A 10 -12.57 8.22 15.46
C PHE A 10 -11.08 8.14 15.13
N LEU A 11 -10.26 7.57 16.02
CA LEU A 11 -8.85 7.32 15.75
C LEU A 11 -8.66 6.43 14.52
N ALA A 12 -9.37 5.31 14.44
CA ALA A 12 -9.31 4.38 13.32
C ALA A 12 -9.66 5.08 11.99
N LEU A 13 -10.78 5.81 11.98
CA LEU A 13 -11.23 6.55 10.80
C LEU A 13 -10.21 7.61 10.37
N SER A 14 -9.66 8.36 11.32
CA SER A 14 -8.66 9.41 11.03
C SER A 14 -7.39 8.81 10.41
N ILE A 15 -6.89 7.68 10.90
CA ILE A 15 -5.73 6.99 10.34
C ILE A 15 -6.03 6.52 8.92
N VAL A 16 -7.18 5.86 8.72
CA VAL A 16 -7.56 5.36 7.39
C VAL A 16 -7.66 6.50 6.39
N LEU A 17 -8.37 7.56 6.72
CA LEU A 17 -8.52 8.71 5.82
C LEU A 17 -7.20 9.41 5.56
N PHE A 18 -6.36 9.62 6.57
CA PHE A 18 -5.07 10.27 6.42
C PHE A 18 -4.16 9.49 5.46
N VAL A 19 -4.00 8.18 5.68
CA VAL A 19 -3.15 7.33 4.83
C VAL A 19 -3.69 7.28 3.41
N LEU A 20 -5.01 7.11 3.22
CA LEU A 20 -5.62 7.09 1.88
C LEU A 20 -5.43 8.41 1.13
N ILE A 21 -5.65 9.54 1.80
CA ILE A 21 -5.51 10.86 1.17
C ILE A 21 -4.05 11.08 0.74
N VAL A 22 -3.09 10.81 1.62
CA VAL A 22 -1.67 10.98 1.31
C VAL A 22 -1.23 10.03 0.19
N ASP A 23 -1.62 8.76 0.26
CA ASP A 23 -1.33 7.75 -0.77
C ASP A 23 -1.85 8.18 -2.15
N GLN A 24 -3.13 8.54 -2.21
CA GLN A 24 -3.76 8.92 -3.49
C GLN A 24 -3.23 10.25 -4.05
N ILE A 25 -2.94 11.24 -3.21
CA ILE A 25 -2.31 12.49 -3.66
C ILE A 25 -0.96 12.20 -4.29
N VAL A 26 -0.11 11.41 -3.64
CA VAL A 26 1.23 11.09 -4.14
C VAL A 26 1.14 10.25 -5.41
N LYS A 27 0.29 9.24 -5.46
CA LYS A 27 0.09 8.39 -6.64
C LYS A 27 -0.38 9.19 -7.86
N VAL A 28 -1.38 10.04 -7.67
CA VAL A 28 -1.87 10.92 -8.74
C VAL A 28 -0.77 11.88 -9.19
N TYR A 29 -0.05 12.51 -8.27
CA TYR A 29 1.06 13.40 -8.60
C TYR A 29 2.13 12.68 -9.43
N ILE A 30 2.59 11.51 -9.00
CA ILE A 30 3.58 10.71 -9.74
C ILE A 30 3.05 10.37 -11.13
N LYS A 31 1.84 9.82 -11.23
CA LYS A 31 1.26 9.39 -12.51
C LYS A 31 1.08 10.53 -13.50
N THR A 32 0.80 11.75 -13.04
CA THR A 32 0.53 12.91 -13.90
C THR A 32 1.72 13.86 -14.08
N ASN A 33 2.89 13.55 -13.52
CA ASN A 33 4.07 14.39 -13.61
C ASN A 33 5.36 13.62 -14.00
N PHE A 34 5.35 12.29 -13.97
CA PHE A 34 6.50 11.46 -14.28
C PHE A 34 6.23 10.63 -15.53
N GLU A 35 7.25 10.43 -16.36
CA GLU A 35 7.24 9.39 -17.38
C GLU A 35 7.42 8.01 -16.76
N TYR A 36 6.83 6.98 -17.37
CA TYR A 36 7.00 5.61 -16.89
C TYR A 36 8.48 5.20 -16.85
N GLY A 37 8.94 4.76 -15.68
CA GLY A 37 10.34 4.41 -15.43
C GLY A 37 11.23 5.57 -15.02
N GLU A 38 10.75 6.82 -15.09
CA GLU A 38 11.50 7.98 -14.62
C GLU A 38 11.86 7.85 -13.15
N SER A 39 13.10 8.20 -12.79
CA SER A 39 13.64 8.02 -11.44
C SER A 39 14.45 9.23 -10.99
N HIS A 40 14.22 9.64 -9.75
CA HIS A 40 14.94 10.70 -9.07
C HIS A 40 15.50 10.24 -7.73
N HIS A 41 16.78 10.52 -7.50
CA HIS A 41 17.43 10.24 -6.21
C HIS A 41 17.01 11.27 -5.17
N ILE A 42 16.64 10.82 -3.97
CA ILE A 42 16.32 11.66 -2.82
C ILE A 42 17.09 11.22 -1.58
N LEU A 43 17.07 12.03 -0.53
CA LEU A 43 17.75 11.77 0.75
C LEU A 43 19.24 11.36 0.59
N GLY A 44 19.99 12.13 -0.21
CA GLY A 44 21.39 11.84 -0.44
C GLY A 44 21.67 10.55 -1.24
N GLY A 45 20.69 10.09 -2.01
CA GLY A 45 20.79 8.87 -2.82
C GLY A 45 20.38 7.58 -2.11
N LEU A 46 19.90 7.64 -0.87
CA LEU A 46 19.43 6.45 -0.12
C LEU A 46 18.07 5.93 -0.62
N LEU A 47 17.25 6.81 -1.18
CA LEU A 47 15.96 6.48 -1.77
C LEU A 47 15.89 6.98 -3.21
N ASN A 48 15.16 6.24 -4.04
CA ASN A 48 14.71 6.66 -5.35
C ASN A 48 13.19 6.87 -5.32
N ILE A 49 12.74 7.94 -5.97
CA ILE A 49 11.36 8.04 -6.41
C ILE A 49 11.34 7.62 -7.87
N GLN A 50 10.80 6.46 -8.16
CA GLN A 50 10.74 5.89 -9.50
C GLN A 50 9.30 5.50 -9.87
N PHE A 51 8.76 6.08 -10.94
CA PHE A 51 7.40 5.75 -11.37
C PHE A 51 7.36 4.37 -12.04
N VAL A 52 6.61 3.46 -11.44
CA VAL A 52 6.30 2.15 -11.98
C VAL A 52 4.82 1.86 -11.79
N GLU A 53 4.22 1.16 -12.73
CA GLU A 53 2.86 0.66 -12.64
C GLU A 53 2.87 -0.86 -12.46
N ASN A 54 2.23 -1.29 -11.40
CA ASN A 54 2.16 -2.67 -11.00
C ASN A 54 0.76 -3.24 -11.37
N PRO A 55 0.67 -4.25 -12.23
CA PRO A 55 -0.60 -4.89 -12.54
C PRO A 55 -1.26 -5.58 -11.34
N GLY A 56 -0.69 -5.42 -10.15
CA GLY A 56 -1.24 -5.93 -8.90
C GLY A 56 -0.56 -7.20 -8.42
N MET A 57 0.67 -7.42 -8.85
CA MET A 57 1.41 -8.63 -8.52
C MET A 57 2.40 -8.39 -7.40
N ALA A 58 2.55 -9.39 -6.55
CA ALA A 58 3.66 -9.45 -5.63
C ALA A 58 4.85 -10.15 -6.33
N PHE A 59 6.02 -9.51 -6.31
CA PHE A 59 7.27 -10.10 -6.82
C PHE A 59 7.31 -10.47 -8.32
N GLY A 60 6.57 -9.79 -9.19
CA GLY A 60 6.66 -9.97 -10.65
C GLY A 60 6.00 -11.25 -11.20
N PHE A 61 5.22 -11.95 -10.42
CA PHE A 61 4.47 -13.11 -10.89
C PHE A 61 3.23 -12.71 -11.68
N GLU A 62 3.33 -12.73 -13.02
CA GLU A 62 2.18 -12.60 -13.93
C GLU A 62 1.44 -13.92 -14.07
N TYR A 63 0.51 -14.20 -13.18
CA TYR A 63 -0.35 -15.37 -13.33
C TYR A 63 -1.74 -14.95 -13.84
N GLY A 64 -2.10 -15.40 -15.05
CA GLY A 64 -3.48 -15.35 -15.53
C GLY A 64 -3.91 -14.08 -16.26
N GLY A 65 -3.04 -13.14 -16.60
CA GLY A 65 -3.41 -11.94 -17.38
C GLY A 65 -4.58 -11.15 -16.76
N ALA A 66 -5.54 -10.75 -17.57
CA ALA A 66 -6.72 -9.99 -17.11
C ALA A 66 -7.55 -10.72 -16.04
N LEU A 67 -7.71 -12.05 -16.19
CA LEU A 67 -8.46 -12.85 -15.22
C LEU A 67 -7.77 -12.89 -13.85
N GLY A 68 -6.44 -13.09 -13.83
CA GLY A 68 -5.67 -13.07 -12.59
C GLY A 68 -5.82 -11.76 -11.83
N LYS A 69 -5.84 -10.62 -12.55
CA LYS A 69 -6.06 -9.31 -11.98
C LYS A 69 -7.45 -9.12 -11.40
N TYR A 70 -8.50 -9.60 -12.05
CA TYR A 70 -9.85 -9.60 -11.48
C TYR A 70 -9.92 -10.42 -10.19
N ILE A 71 -9.36 -11.64 -10.19
CA ILE A 71 -9.33 -12.51 -9.01
C ILE A 71 -8.61 -11.80 -7.85
N LEU A 72 -7.45 -11.20 -8.10
CA LEU A 72 -6.69 -10.48 -7.10
C LEU A 72 -7.46 -9.27 -6.55
N SER A 73 -8.11 -8.48 -7.42
CA SER A 73 -8.91 -7.31 -7.01
C SER A 73 -10.10 -7.73 -6.14
N ILE A 74 -10.80 -8.81 -6.53
CA ILE A 74 -11.91 -9.38 -5.74
C ILE A 74 -11.40 -9.90 -4.40
N PHE A 75 -10.28 -10.63 -4.38
CA PHE A 75 -9.67 -11.11 -3.14
C PHE A 75 -9.34 -9.95 -2.17
N ARG A 76 -8.74 -8.88 -2.69
CA ARG A 76 -8.46 -7.66 -1.90
C ARG A 76 -9.73 -7.03 -1.33
N MET A 77 -10.81 -6.94 -2.11
CA MET A 77 -12.10 -6.40 -1.64
C MET A 77 -12.71 -7.28 -0.52
N ILE A 78 -12.62 -8.60 -0.67
CA ILE A 78 -13.05 -9.54 0.39
C ILE A 78 -12.20 -9.31 1.66
N ALA A 79 -10.88 -9.24 1.53
CA ALA A 79 -9.98 -8.99 2.65
C ALA A 79 -10.30 -7.67 3.37
N ILE A 80 -10.53 -6.58 2.63
CA ILE A 80 -10.97 -5.29 3.17
C ILE A 80 -12.28 -5.45 3.96
N THR A 81 -13.26 -6.15 3.40
CA THR A 81 -14.55 -6.39 4.07
C THR A 81 -14.37 -7.14 5.38
N VAL A 82 -13.54 -8.19 5.38
CA VAL A 82 -13.19 -8.96 6.59
C VAL A 82 -12.53 -8.07 7.64
N ILE A 83 -11.57 -7.24 7.23
CA ILE A 83 -10.86 -6.32 8.15
C ILE A 83 -11.84 -5.29 8.73
N ILE A 84 -12.75 -4.73 7.94
CA ILE A 84 -13.78 -3.79 8.41
C ILE A 84 -14.69 -4.45 9.46
N VAL A 85 -15.18 -5.66 9.17
CA VAL A 85 -16.04 -6.39 10.09
C VAL A 85 -15.29 -6.70 11.41
N PHE A 86 -14.03 -7.11 11.29
CA PHE A 86 -13.20 -7.41 12.43
C PHE A 86 -12.88 -6.14 13.26
N LEU A 87 -12.53 -5.04 12.62
CA LEU A 87 -12.31 -3.75 13.26
C LEU A 87 -13.57 -3.28 14.00
N ARG A 88 -14.74 -3.34 13.35
CA ARG A 88 -16.03 -2.98 13.98
C ARG A 88 -16.34 -3.84 15.20
N LYS A 89 -16.05 -5.15 15.16
CA LYS A 89 -16.23 -6.05 16.31
C LYS A 89 -15.27 -5.68 17.44
N THR A 90 -14.03 -5.38 17.12
CA THR A 90 -13.01 -4.99 18.11
C THR A 90 -13.36 -3.66 18.79
N LEU A 91 -13.91 -2.70 18.05
CA LEU A 91 -14.33 -1.40 18.59
C LEU A 91 -15.53 -1.48 19.56
N LYS A 92 -16.23 -2.61 19.62
CA LYS A 92 -17.35 -2.85 20.54
C LYS A 92 -16.93 -3.55 21.84
N LYS A 93 -15.65 -3.92 22.01
CA LYS A 93 -15.15 -4.55 23.23
C LYS A 93 -14.94 -3.51 24.33
N ASP A 94 -15.13 -3.92 25.57
CA ASP A 94 -14.91 -3.06 26.74
C ASP A 94 -13.44 -2.69 26.91
N GLU A 95 -12.55 -3.63 26.63
CA GLU A 95 -11.10 -3.42 26.65
C GLU A 95 -10.54 -3.37 25.24
N ILE A 96 -10.04 -2.20 24.85
CA ILE A 96 -9.50 -1.95 23.51
C ILE A 96 -8.00 -1.65 23.60
N ASN A 97 -7.21 -2.44 22.90
CA ASN A 97 -5.81 -2.14 22.67
C ASN A 97 -5.69 -1.15 21.49
N LEU A 98 -5.30 0.10 21.78
CA LEU A 98 -5.17 1.13 20.76
C LEU A 98 -4.10 0.82 19.71
N ALA A 99 -2.98 0.17 20.11
CA ALA A 99 -1.95 -0.23 19.15
C ALA A 99 -2.50 -1.25 18.13
N PHE A 100 -3.37 -2.14 18.58
CA PHE A 100 -4.08 -3.08 17.70
C PHE A 100 -5.00 -2.36 16.71
N ILE A 101 -5.77 -1.36 17.18
CA ILE A 101 -6.62 -0.52 16.31
C ILE A 101 -5.78 0.23 15.28
N VAL A 102 -4.65 0.82 15.69
CA VAL A 102 -3.73 1.52 14.78
C VAL A 102 -3.23 0.57 13.69
N CYS A 103 -2.75 -0.62 14.06
CA CYS A 103 -2.25 -1.60 13.08
C CYS A 103 -3.36 -2.06 12.11
N LEU A 104 -4.55 -2.37 12.60
CA LEU A 104 -5.67 -2.74 11.73
C LEU A 104 -6.08 -1.60 10.79
N SER A 105 -6.05 -0.36 11.27
CA SER A 105 -6.37 0.81 10.46
C SER A 105 -5.34 1.06 9.37
N LEU A 106 -4.05 0.85 9.65
CA LEU A 106 -2.98 0.92 8.65
C LEU A 106 -3.12 -0.15 7.56
N ILE A 107 -3.42 -1.40 7.96
CA ILE A 107 -3.66 -2.48 6.99
C ILE A 107 -4.89 -2.18 6.14
N LEU A 108 -5.98 -1.72 6.76
CA LEU A 108 -7.19 -1.36 6.04
C LEU A 108 -6.94 -0.25 5.02
N ALA A 109 -6.25 0.81 5.44
CA ALA A 109 -5.92 1.95 4.59
C ALA A 109 -5.05 1.53 3.40
N GLY A 110 -3.98 0.76 3.66
CA GLY A 110 -3.09 0.30 2.60
C GLY A 110 -3.79 -0.64 1.61
N ALA A 111 -4.57 -1.60 2.10
CA ALA A 111 -5.35 -2.47 1.23
C ALA A 111 -6.35 -1.67 0.37
N ALA A 112 -7.06 -0.69 0.98
CA ALA A 112 -8.02 0.14 0.28
C ALA A 112 -7.36 1.06 -0.76
N GLY A 113 -6.19 1.65 -0.47
CA GLY A 113 -5.44 2.49 -1.40
C GLY A 113 -5.14 1.77 -2.71
N ASN A 114 -4.58 0.56 -2.64
CA ASN A 114 -4.26 -0.24 -3.83
C ASN A 114 -5.52 -0.76 -4.56
N VAL A 115 -6.64 -0.95 -3.86
CA VAL A 115 -7.91 -1.29 -4.50
C VAL A 115 -8.49 -0.10 -5.24
N ILE A 116 -8.39 1.12 -4.71
CA ILE A 116 -8.81 2.35 -5.41
C ILE A 116 -8.11 2.49 -6.75
N ASP A 117 -6.79 2.28 -6.82
CA ASP A 117 -6.04 2.32 -8.08
C ASP A 117 -6.60 1.30 -9.07
N SER A 118 -6.80 0.06 -8.64
CA SER A 118 -7.32 -1.02 -9.49
C SER A 118 -8.75 -0.71 -10.00
N MET A 119 -9.59 -0.10 -9.18
CA MET A 119 -10.96 0.25 -9.54
C MET A 119 -11.05 1.45 -10.48
N ALA A 120 -10.24 2.48 -10.23
CA ALA A 120 -10.47 3.81 -10.78
C ALA A 120 -9.45 4.22 -11.86
N TYR A 121 -8.17 3.90 -11.71
CA TYR A 121 -7.12 4.48 -12.55
C TYR A 121 -7.23 4.07 -14.02
N GLY A 122 -7.69 2.84 -14.29
CA GLY A 122 -8.00 2.40 -15.66
C GLY A 122 -9.05 3.25 -16.37
N LEU A 123 -10.01 3.79 -15.60
CA LEU A 123 -11.11 4.60 -16.10
C LEU A 123 -10.82 6.10 -16.14
N LEU A 124 -9.91 6.58 -15.29
CA LEU A 124 -9.66 8.01 -15.09
C LEU A 124 -8.52 8.55 -15.95
N PHE A 125 -7.57 7.71 -16.35
CA PHE A 125 -6.37 8.12 -17.09
C PHE A 125 -6.34 7.56 -18.50
N ASP A 126 -5.69 8.30 -19.41
CA ASP A 126 -5.59 7.97 -20.84
C ASP A 126 -4.56 6.85 -21.13
N ARG A 127 -3.62 6.61 -20.21
CA ARG A 127 -2.56 5.61 -20.36
C ARG A 127 -2.13 4.96 -19.05
N GLY A 128 -1.58 3.76 -19.20
CA GLY A 128 -1.03 2.94 -18.15
C GLY A 128 -0.24 1.77 -18.74
N GLY A 129 0.35 0.92 -17.89
CA GLY A 129 1.04 -0.29 -18.35
C GLY A 129 2.36 -0.05 -19.05
N GLY A 130 3.08 1.02 -18.70
CA GLY A 130 4.39 1.31 -19.28
C GLY A 130 4.35 2.04 -20.63
N TYR A 131 3.20 2.57 -21.04
CA TYR A 131 3.11 3.42 -22.22
C TYR A 131 3.91 4.72 -22.02
N PRO A 132 4.64 5.18 -23.06
CA PRO A 132 5.47 6.37 -22.97
C PRO A 132 4.65 7.66 -22.78
N GLY A 133 5.27 8.65 -22.13
CA GLY A 133 4.69 9.96 -21.85
C GLY A 133 3.88 10.01 -20.56
N ILE A 134 3.60 11.24 -20.14
CA ILE A 134 2.89 11.56 -18.89
C ILE A 134 1.38 11.31 -19.06
N ALA A 135 0.76 10.62 -18.11
CA ALA A 135 -0.66 10.32 -18.15
C ALA A 135 -1.51 11.59 -17.98
N GLN A 136 -2.62 11.65 -18.71
CA GLN A 136 -3.59 12.73 -18.67
C GLN A 136 -4.94 12.23 -18.11
N TRP A 137 -5.67 13.15 -17.49
CA TRP A 137 -7.05 12.89 -17.07
C TRP A 137 -8.00 12.79 -18.27
N GLY A 138 -9.08 12.05 -18.11
CA GLY A 138 -10.19 12.00 -19.09
C GLY A 138 -10.06 10.93 -20.15
N GLY A 139 -9.10 10.00 -20.00
CA GLY A 139 -8.99 8.82 -20.85
C GLY A 139 -9.56 7.56 -20.18
N SER A 140 -9.36 6.43 -20.84
CA SER A 140 -9.62 5.11 -20.26
C SER A 140 -8.69 4.09 -20.89
N TYR A 141 -7.65 3.69 -20.15
CA TYR A 141 -6.70 2.69 -20.65
C TYR A 141 -7.10 1.26 -20.26
N ALA A 142 -7.98 1.09 -19.28
CA ALA A 142 -8.41 -0.22 -18.83
C ALA A 142 -9.83 -0.17 -18.20
N PRO A 143 -10.58 -1.28 -18.25
CA PRO A 143 -11.90 -1.35 -17.62
C PRO A 143 -11.83 -1.37 -16.10
N PHE A 144 -12.98 -1.29 -15.44
CA PHE A 144 -13.13 -1.37 -13.98
C PHE A 144 -12.40 -2.59 -13.40
N LEU A 145 -11.69 -2.42 -12.29
CA LEU A 145 -10.82 -3.39 -11.61
C LEU A 145 -9.53 -3.77 -12.38
N GLN A 146 -9.27 -3.16 -13.52
CA GLN A 146 -8.06 -3.41 -14.34
C GLN A 146 -7.07 -2.24 -14.30
N GLY A 147 -7.33 -1.18 -13.51
CA GLY A 147 -6.38 -0.10 -13.25
C GLY A 147 -5.11 -0.62 -12.60
N GLN A 148 -3.94 -0.09 -12.94
CA GLN A 148 -2.67 -0.51 -12.37
C GLN A 148 -2.34 0.27 -11.11
N VAL A 149 -1.73 -0.40 -10.14
CA VAL A 149 -1.28 0.23 -8.90
C VAL A 149 -0.03 1.06 -9.20
N VAL A 150 0.00 2.30 -8.72
CA VAL A 150 1.16 3.18 -8.88
C VAL A 150 2.13 2.96 -7.73
N ASP A 151 3.34 2.52 -8.06
CA ASP A 151 4.45 2.35 -7.14
C ASP A 151 5.54 3.37 -7.43
N MET A 152 6.25 3.86 -6.36
CA MET A 152 7.22 4.93 -6.57
C MET A 152 8.41 4.94 -5.63
N ILE A 153 8.40 4.24 -4.51
CA ILE A 153 9.46 4.29 -3.49
C ILE A 153 10.36 3.08 -3.66
N GLN A 154 11.67 3.29 -3.79
CA GLN A 154 12.68 2.24 -3.83
C GLN A 154 13.83 2.57 -2.91
N PHE A 155 14.27 1.59 -2.12
CA PHE A 155 15.52 1.71 -1.36
C PHE A 155 16.71 1.55 -2.30
N ASN A 156 17.58 2.56 -2.36
CA ASN A 156 18.78 2.55 -3.19
C ASN A 156 20.02 2.14 -2.36
N VAL A 157 19.90 1.02 -1.65
CA VAL A 157 20.98 0.44 -0.85
C VAL A 157 21.49 -0.81 -1.55
N HIS A 158 22.79 -0.86 -1.79
CA HIS A 158 23.45 -1.95 -2.52
C HIS A 158 24.28 -2.82 -1.60
N TRP A 159 24.34 -4.10 -1.94
CA TRP A 159 25.31 -4.99 -1.30
C TRP A 159 26.71 -4.53 -1.61
N PRO A 160 27.65 -4.57 -0.63
CA PRO A 160 29.06 -4.31 -0.88
C PRO A 160 29.60 -5.23 -1.98
N GLU A 161 30.50 -4.70 -2.83
CA GLU A 161 31.05 -5.41 -3.99
C GLU A 161 31.74 -6.75 -3.62
N PHE A 162 32.26 -6.87 -2.39
CA PHE A 162 32.92 -8.08 -1.92
C PHE A 162 31.97 -9.24 -1.59
N VAL A 163 30.63 -9.02 -1.58
CA VAL A 163 29.66 -10.08 -1.26
C VAL A 163 29.45 -10.97 -2.49
N PRO A 164 29.78 -12.26 -2.44
CA PRO A 164 29.67 -13.15 -3.59
C PRO A 164 28.24 -13.22 -4.11
N LYS A 165 28.06 -13.09 -5.42
CA LYS A 165 26.77 -13.13 -6.17
C LYS A 165 25.80 -11.99 -5.87
N LEU A 166 26.00 -11.20 -4.82
CA LEU A 166 25.10 -10.11 -4.44
C LEU A 166 25.75 -8.73 -4.62
N GLY A 167 27.09 -8.63 -4.65
CA GLY A 167 27.83 -7.36 -4.76
C GLY A 167 27.29 -6.48 -5.87
N GLY A 168 27.10 -5.20 -5.59
CA GLY A 168 26.52 -4.21 -6.51
C GLY A 168 25.02 -4.29 -6.73
N ASN A 169 24.35 -5.37 -6.35
CA ASN A 169 22.90 -5.48 -6.47
C ASN A 169 22.18 -4.75 -5.32
N LEU A 170 20.94 -4.32 -5.58
CA LEU A 170 20.09 -3.76 -4.52
C LEU A 170 19.84 -4.77 -3.39
N VAL A 171 19.97 -4.31 -2.14
CA VAL A 171 19.61 -5.11 -0.96
C VAL A 171 18.11 -5.43 -0.94
N PHE A 172 17.29 -4.47 -1.42
CA PHE A 172 15.85 -4.61 -1.55
C PHE A 172 15.42 -3.98 -2.87
N SER A 173 15.10 -4.82 -3.86
CA SER A 173 14.78 -4.37 -5.21
C SER A 173 13.31 -3.96 -5.46
N PRO A 174 12.30 -4.42 -4.69
CA PRO A 174 10.92 -4.03 -4.94
C PRO A 174 10.70 -2.53 -4.82
N ILE A 175 9.87 -2.00 -5.73
CA ILE A 175 9.34 -0.65 -5.68
C ILE A 175 7.96 -0.74 -5.04
N PHE A 176 7.62 0.15 -4.14
CA PHE A 176 6.41 0.13 -3.36
C PHE A 176 5.84 1.55 -3.19
N ASN A 177 4.65 1.65 -2.61
CA ASN A 177 3.94 2.91 -2.39
C ASN A 177 3.64 3.17 -0.91
N ILE A 178 2.93 4.26 -0.61
CA ILE A 178 2.56 4.64 0.76
C ILE A 178 1.58 3.63 1.38
N ALA A 179 0.65 3.11 0.58
CA ALA A 179 -0.28 2.08 1.03
C ALA A 179 0.45 0.79 1.45
N ASP A 180 1.45 0.34 0.67
CA ASP A 180 2.29 -0.81 1.00
C ASP A 180 3.14 -0.55 2.25
N SER A 181 3.66 0.69 2.40
CA SER A 181 4.38 1.11 3.61
C SER A 181 3.51 0.99 4.85
N ALA A 182 2.24 1.42 4.78
CA ALA A 182 1.31 1.32 5.90
C ALA A 182 1.05 -0.14 6.30
N ILE A 183 0.83 -1.03 5.32
CA ILE A 183 0.69 -2.47 5.58
C ILE A 183 1.98 -3.03 6.21
N SER A 184 3.13 -2.72 5.64
CA SER A 184 4.43 -3.22 6.11
C SER A 184 4.73 -2.79 7.54
N ILE A 185 4.49 -1.52 7.89
CA ILE A 185 4.65 -1.01 9.26
C ILE A 185 3.75 -1.79 10.24
N ALA A 186 2.50 -2.01 9.90
CA ALA A 186 1.59 -2.76 10.75
C ALA A 186 2.01 -4.23 10.92
N VAL A 187 2.41 -4.90 9.84
CA VAL A 187 2.88 -6.30 9.87
C VAL A 187 4.15 -6.43 10.69
N LEU A 188 5.12 -5.53 10.49
CA LEU A 188 6.37 -5.52 11.29
C LEU A 188 6.07 -5.24 12.76
N ALA A 189 5.12 -4.34 13.06
CA ALA A 189 4.70 -4.09 14.43
C ALA A 189 4.10 -5.34 15.09
N PHE A 190 3.25 -6.10 14.39
CA PHE A 190 2.74 -7.40 14.87
C PHE A 190 3.86 -8.42 15.08
N LEU A 191 4.84 -8.46 14.19
CA LEU A 191 5.95 -9.42 14.26
C LEU A 191 6.89 -9.13 15.43
N PHE A 192 7.28 -7.87 15.62
CA PHE A 192 8.29 -7.49 16.61
C PHE A 192 7.71 -7.16 17.99
N PHE A 193 6.43 -6.76 18.06
CA PHE A 193 5.78 -6.34 19.29
C PHE A 193 4.45 -7.06 19.58
N PRO A 194 4.34 -8.39 19.37
CA PRO A 194 3.05 -9.09 19.47
C PRO A 194 2.41 -8.93 20.84
N LYS A 195 3.18 -9.02 21.93
CA LYS A 195 2.69 -8.89 23.31
C LYS A 195 2.11 -7.51 23.64
N ARG A 196 2.53 -6.45 22.91
CA ARG A 196 2.02 -5.09 23.11
C ARG A 196 0.79 -4.79 22.25
N ILE A 197 0.67 -5.47 21.13
CA ILE A 197 -0.34 -5.17 20.11
C ILE A 197 -1.51 -6.13 20.20
N LEU A 198 -1.27 -7.43 20.32
CA LEU A 198 -2.35 -8.40 20.42
C LEU A 198 -3.14 -8.23 21.74
N PRO A 199 -4.46 -8.33 21.69
CA PRO A 199 -5.28 -8.39 22.91
C PRO A 199 -4.79 -9.55 23.79
N GLN A 200 -4.56 -9.27 25.06
CA GLN A 200 -4.23 -10.34 26.01
C GLN A 200 -5.51 -11.12 26.30
N GLU A 201 -5.44 -12.45 26.19
CA GLU A 201 -6.54 -13.29 26.68
C GLU A 201 -6.61 -13.12 28.20
N THR A 202 -7.69 -12.57 28.69
CA THR A 202 -8.03 -12.66 30.10
C THR A 202 -8.34 -14.14 30.38
N THR A 203 -7.37 -14.85 30.92
CA THR A 203 -7.61 -16.17 31.51
C THR A 203 -8.62 -15.97 32.64
N VAL A 204 -9.86 -16.37 32.38
CA VAL A 204 -10.94 -16.51 33.41
C VAL A 204 -10.67 -17.76 34.21
#